data_681e09870244d62d5577a091cdc7e26a
#
_entry.id   681e09870244d62d5577a091cdc7e26a
#
_cell.length_a   1.000
_cell.length_b   1.000
_cell.length_c   1.000
_cell.angle_alpha   90.00
_cell.angle_beta   90.00
_cell.angle_gamma   90.00
#
_symmetry.space_group_name_H-M   'P 1'
#
loop_
_entity.id
_entity.type
_entity.pdbx_description
1 polymer ?
#
loop_
_entity_poly.entity_id
_entity_poly.type
_entity_poly.pdbx_seq_one_letter_code
_entity_poly.pdbx_strand_id
1 'polypeptide(L)'
;YLDTDVVSDFYKDDEVAQSCMDRRVSQLSGGERRYLEAKLLLLGDTKFVLLDEPFDYLSFHLADKLIELIKKHSVNKGIVISDHNYGKVLEVVNRLTLIREGVLLELTDKRGLVEQGYLLSESYL
;
A
#
# COMPACT_ATOMS: atom_id res chain seq x y z
N TYR A 1 1.51 -16.76 15.66
CA TYR A 1 0.21 -16.69 16.34
C TYR A 1 -0.28 -15.25 16.28
N LEU A 2 -1.37 -15.01 15.56
CA LEU A 2 -2.08 -13.72 15.61
C LEU A 2 -2.89 -13.70 16.91
N ASP A 3 -2.83 -12.57 17.62
CA ASP A 3 -3.69 -12.34 18.76
C ASP A 3 -5.17 -12.37 18.33
N THR A 4 -6.05 -12.81 19.19
CA THR A 4 -7.51 -12.86 18.93
C THR A 4 -8.06 -11.49 18.54
N ASP A 5 -7.50 -10.42 19.09
CA ASP A 5 -7.89 -9.04 18.79
C ASP A 5 -7.51 -8.66 17.34
N VAL A 6 -6.34 -9.09 16.87
CA VAL A 6 -5.91 -8.88 15.48
C VAL A 6 -6.80 -9.62 14.49
N VAL A 7 -7.23 -10.84 14.82
CA VAL A 7 -8.16 -11.61 13.99
C VAL A 7 -9.52 -10.90 13.93
N SER A 8 -10.01 -10.40 15.05
CA SER A 8 -11.26 -9.63 15.09
C SER A 8 -11.16 -8.36 14.24
N ASP A 9 -10.07 -7.59 14.39
CA ASP A 9 -9.84 -6.35 13.66
C ASP A 9 -9.62 -6.58 12.16
N PHE A 10 -9.11 -7.76 11.77
CA PHE A 10 -8.93 -8.12 10.36
C PHE A 10 -10.25 -8.16 9.59
N TYR A 11 -11.31 -8.64 10.20
CA TYR A 11 -12.63 -8.77 9.56
C TYR A 11 -13.58 -7.60 9.88
N LYS A 12 -13.33 -6.87 10.97
CA LYS A 12 -14.21 -5.81 11.43
C LYS A 12 -14.31 -4.68 10.38
N ASP A 13 -15.54 -4.31 10.09
CA ASP A 13 -15.87 -3.19 9.18
C ASP A 13 -15.24 -3.31 7.79
N ASP A 14 -14.92 -4.53 7.34
CA ASP A 14 -14.31 -4.79 6.05
C ASP A 14 -15.06 -5.91 5.29
N GLU A 15 -15.94 -5.50 4.41
CA GLU A 15 -16.75 -6.40 3.57
C GLU A 15 -15.91 -7.33 2.68
N VAL A 16 -14.73 -6.87 2.22
CA VAL A 16 -13.83 -7.68 1.40
C VAL A 16 -13.24 -8.81 2.24
N ALA A 17 -12.70 -8.49 3.42
CA ALA A 17 -12.19 -9.50 4.33
C ALA A 17 -13.28 -10.49 4.76
N GLN A 18 -14.48 -9.98 5.09
CA GLN A 18 -15.63 -10.81 5.47
C GLN A 18 -16.05 -11.75 4.34
N SER A 19 -16.11 -11.28 3.10
CA SER A 19 -16.49 -12.10 1.94
C SER A 19 -15.48 -13.21 1.61
N CYS A 20 -14.25 -13.07 2.09
CA CYS A 20 -13.17 -14.02 1.88
C CYS A 20 -12.99 -15.01 3.04
N MET A 21 -13.70 -14.83 4.16
CA MET A 21 -13.48 -15.59 5.42
C MET A 21 -13.54 -17.10 5.23
N ASP A 22 -14.53 -17.59 4.49
CA ASP A 22 -14.75 -19.03 4.27
C ASP A 22 -14.12 -19.57 2.99
N ARG A 23 -13.34 -18.74 2.28
CA ARG A 23 -12.71 -19.10 1.01
C ARG A 23 -11.25 -19.51 1.22
N ARG A 24 -10.82 -20.52 0.47
CA ARG A 24 -9.40 -20.87 0.43
C ARG A 24 -8.61 -19.78 -0.30
N VAL A 25 -7.37 -19.55 0.09
CA VAL A 25 -6.48 -18.56 -0.56
C VAL A 25 -6.39 -18.77 -2.07
N SER A 26 -6.42 -20.03 -2.53
CA SER A 26 -6.43 -20.39 -3.96
C SER A 26 -7.68 -19.96 -4.73
N GLN A 27 -8.76 -19.60 -4.02
CA GLN A 27 -10.03 -19.15 -4.60
C GLN A 27 -10.16 -17.63 -4.63
N LEU A 28 -9.20 -16.92 -4.03
CA LEU A 28 -9.17 -15.46 -4.04
C LEU A 28 -8.63 -14.95 -5.38
N SER A 29 -9.17 -13.83 -5.85
CA SER A 29 -8.56 -13.10 -6.95
C SER A 29 -7.17 -12.57 -6.55
N GLY A 30 -6.33 -12.25 -7.53
CA GLY A 30 -5.02 -11.66 -7.26
C GLY A 30 -5.13 -10.38 -6.43
N GLY A 31 -6.10 -9.53 -6.74
CA GLY A 31 -6.35 -8.28 -6.00
C GLY A 31 -6.84 -8.52 -4.57
N GLU A 32 -7.81 -9.41 -4.36
CA GLU A 32 -8.28 -9.77 -3.01
C GLU A 32 -7.13 -10.29 -2.16
N ARG A 33 -6.32 -11.21 -2.69
CA ARG A 33 -5.17 -11.76 -1.99
C ARG A 33 -4.16 -10.66 -1.63
N ARG A 34 -3.78 -9.81 -2.58
CA ARG A 34 -2.83 -8.71 -2.35
C ARG A 34 -3.32 -7.74 -1.28
N TYR A 35 -4.59 -7.36 -1.35
CA TYR A 35 -5.22 -6.50 -0.35
C TYR A 35 -5.18 -7.12 1.06
N LEU A 36 -5.58 -8.39 1.18
CA LEU A 36 -5.62 -9.07 2.47
C LEU A 36 -4.21 -9.31 3.06
N GLU A 37 -3.22 -9.61 2.22
CA GLU A 37 -1.81 -9.72 2.62
C GLU A 37 -1.30 -8.39 3.18
N ALA A 38 -1.52 -7.28 2.46
CA ALA A 38 -1.11 -5.95 2.93
C ALA A 38 -1.83 -5.57 4.23
N LYS A 39 -3.14 -5.83 4.34
CA LYS A 39 -3.91 -5.60 5.56
C LYS A 39 -3.36 -6.37 6.75
N LEU A 40 -3.01 -7.65 6.56
CA LEU A 40 -2.43 -8.49 7.60
C LEU A 40 -1.10 -7.92 8.12
N LEU A 41 -0.23 -7.45 7.22
CA LEU A 41 1.05 -6.83 7.59
C LEU A 41 0.83 -5.52 8.35
N LEU A 42 -0.13 -4.70 7.93
CA LEU A 42 -0.44 -3.42 8.58
C LEU A 42 -1.04 -3.59 9.98
N LEU A 43 -1.84 -4.65 10.20
CA LEU A 43 -2.42 -4.97 11.52
C LEU A 43 -1.42 -5.64 12.47
N GLY A 44 -0.37 -6.27 11.96
CA GLY A 44 0.63 -6.95 12.78
C GLY A 44 1.32 -6.01 13.78
N ASP A 45 1.76 -6.54 14.91
CA ASP A 45 2.47 -5.77 15.95
C ASP A 45 3.94 -5.55 15.55
N THR A 46 4.14 -4.68 14.57
CA THR A 46 5.46 -4.28 14.07
C THR A 46 5.58 -2.76 14.02
N LYS A 47 6.78 -2.24 14.24
CA LYS A 47 7.04 -0.79 14.13
C LYS A 47 7.23 -0.34 12.68
N PHE A 48 7.65 -1.25 11.81
CA PHE A 48 7.91 -0.99 10.40
C PHE A 48 7.24 -2.04 9.52
N VAL A 49 6.73 -1.59 8.38
CA VAL A 49 6.14 -2.44 7.34
C VAL A 49 6.76 -2.06 6.00
N LEU A 50 7.17 -3.07 5.24
CA LEU A 50 7.67 -2.93 3.88
C LEU A 50 6.62 -3.51 2.92
N LEU A 51 6.13 -2.70 2.00
CA LEU A 51 5.15 -3.10 0.98
C LEU A 51 5.79 -2.96 -0.39
N ASP A 52 5.97 -4.08 -1.07
CA ASP A 52 6.53 -4.12 -2.42
C ASP A 52 5.41 -4.30 -3.45
N GLU A 53 5.27 -3.30 -4.32
CA GLU A 53 4.21 -3.18 -5.34
C GLU A 53 2.79 -3.48 -4.79
N PRO A 54 2.37 -2.86 -3.67
CA PRO A 54 1.11 -3.21 -3.01
C PRO A 54 -0.12 -2.86 -3.84
N PHE A 55 -0.01 -1.94 -4.82
CA PHE A 55 -1.12 -1.52 -5.68
C PHE A 55 -1.28 -2.35 -6.95
N ASP A 56 -0.37 -3.32 -7.20
CA ASP A 56 -0.48 -4.22 -8.34
C ASP A 56 -1.72 -5.10 -8.26
N TYR A 57 -2.37 -5.26 -9.40
CA TYR A 57 -3.59 -6.07 -9.58
C TYR A 57 -4.81 -5.62 -8.77
N LEU A 58 -4.74 -4.50 -8.05
CA LEU A 58 -5.89 -3.99 -7.31
C LEU A 58 -6.89 -3.31 -8.26
N SER A 59 -8.18 -3.60 -8.05
CA SER A 59 -9.25 -2.75 -8.57
C SER A 59 -9.20 -1.37 -7.90
N PHE A 60 -9.82 -0.36 -8.51
CA PHE A 60 -9.90 0.98 -7.91
C PHE A 60 -10.42 0.93 -6.47
N HIS A 61 -11.49 0.16 -6.23
CA HIS A 61 -12.09 0.01 -4.90
C HIS A 61 -11.10 -0.59 -3.88
N LEU A 62 -10.36 -1.64 -4.25
CA LEU A 62 -9.36 -2.25 -3.36
C LEU A 62 -8.16 -1.33 -3.13
N ALA A 63 -7.74 -0.58 -4.15
CA ALA A 63 -6.67 0.40 -4.02
C ALA A 63 -7.05 1.52 -3.05
N ASP A 64 -8.27 2.06 -3.15
CA ASP A 64 -8.76 3.10 -2.24
C ASP A 64 -8.84 2.59 -0.80
N LYS A 65 -9.34 1.36 -0.60
CA LYS A 65 -9.34 0.72 0.73
C LYS A 65 -7.92 0.55 1.29
N LEU A 66 -6.96 0.15 0.47
CA LEU A 66 -5.57 0.01 0.89
C LEU A 66 -4.95 1.37 1.26
N ILE A 67 -5.24 2.42 0.50
CA ILE A 67 -4.83 3.80 0.80
C ILE A 67 -5.33 4.22 2.19
N GLU A 68 -6.61 3.97 2.49
CA GLU A 68 -7.19 4.28 3.81
C GLU A 68 -6.49 3.51 4.93
N LEU A 69 -6.21 2.22 4.73
CA LEU A 69 -5.48 1.40 5.69
C LEU A 69 -4.05 1.91 5.92
N ILE A 70 -3.32 2.24 4.87
CA ILE A 70 -1.97 2.79 4.96
C ILE A 70 -1.99 4.09 5.76
N LYS A 71 -2.89 5.03 5.43
CA LYS A 71 -3.04 6.30 6.16
C LYS A 71 -3.35 6.09 7.64
N LYS A 72 -4.27 5.17 7.94
CA LYS A 72 -4.66 4.84 9.32
C LYS A 72 -3.47 4.32 10.13
N HIS A 73 -2.68 3.41 9.56
CA HIS A 73 -1.58 2.77 10.29
C HIS A 73 -0.27 3.57 10.26
N SER A 74 -0.09 4.49 9.31
CA SER A 74 1.09 5.35 9.23
C SER A 74 1.26 6.30 10.42
N VAL A 75 0.22 6.49 11.23
CA VAL A 75 0.28 7.28 12.47
C VAL A 75 1.19 6.63 13.52
N ASN A 76 1.22 5.29 13.56
CA ASN A 76 1.93 4.52 14.57
C ASN A 76 3.05 3.64 14.01
N LYS A 77 3.21 3.57 12.69
CA LYS A 77 4.17 2.69 12.01
C LYS A 77 4.97 3.45 10.96
N GLY A 78 6.24 3.11 10.81
CA GLY A 78 7.01 3.44 9.62
C GLY A 78 6.60 2.52 8.47
N ILE A 79 6.12 3.08 7.37
CA ILE A 79 5.71 2.30 6.20
C ILE A 79 6.58 2.71 5.01
N VAL A 80 7.25 1.73 4.41
CA VAL A 80 8.02 1.91 3.18
C VAL A 80 7.28 1.21 2.05
N ILE A 81 7.04 1.93 0.97
CA ILE A 81 6.32 1.44 -0.21
C ILE A 81 7.23 1.58 -1.42
N SER A 82 7.46 0.48 -2.13
CA SER A 82 8.00 0.50 -3.50
C SER A 82 6.86 0.20 -4.47
N ASP A 83 6.64 1.07 -5.45
CA ASP A 83 5.60 0.86 -6.47
C ASP A 83 5.88 1.73 -7.69
N HIS A 84 5.49 1.24 -8.86
CA HIS A 84 5.55 2.00 -10.10
C HIS A 84 4.26 2.80 -10.37
N ASN A 85 3.19 2.55 -9.60
CA ASN A 85 1.94 3.33 -9.66
C ASN A 85 2.09 4.62 -8.84
N TYR A 86 2.87 5.56 -9.37
CA TYR A 86 3.16 6.83 -8.70
C TYR A 86 1.89 7.58 -8.26
N GLY A 87 0.80 7.50 -9.02
CA GLY A 87 -0.47 8.15 -8.66
C GLY A 87 -0.96 7.70 -7.29
N LYS A 88 -1.00 6.38 -7.04
CA LYS A 88 -1.43 5.83 -5.75
C LYS A 88 -0.38 6.05 -4.65
N VAL A 89 0.91 5.94 -4.98
CA VAL A 89 2.00 6.23 -4.04
C VAL A 89 1.91 7.67 -3.53
N LEU A 90 1.72 8.64 -4.42
CA LEU A 90 1.63 10.06 -4.06
C LEU A 90 0.44 10.41 -3.16
N GLU A 91 -0.58 9.57 -3.10
CA GLU A 91 -1.72 9.76 -2.20
C GLU A 91 -1.42 9.42 -0.73
N VAL A 92 -0.38 8.62 -0.48
CA VAL A 92 -0.10 8.05 0.85
C VAL A 92 1.25 8.42 1.45
N VAL A 93 2.22 8.88 0.63
CA VAL A 93 3.58 9.14 1.10
C VAL A 93 3.76 10.58 1.60
N ASN A 94 4.58 10.72 2.64
CA ASN A 94 5.06 12.00 3.14
C ASN A 94 6.56 12.25 2.82
N ARG A 95 7.27 11.21 2.37
CA ARG A 95 8.63 11.29 1.82
C ARG A 95 8.68 10.48 0.54
N LEU A 96 9.33 11.04 -0.47
CA LEU A 96 9.41 10.44 -1.79
C LEU A 96 10.87 10.25 -2.18
N THR A 97 11.19 9.06 -2.66
CA THR A 97 12.53 8.72 -3.16
C THR A 97 12.38 8.05 -4.52
N LEU A 98 13.15 8.51 -5.48
CA LEU A 98 13.23 7.90 -6.80
C LEU A 98 14.47 7.00 -6.89
N ILE A 99 14.29 5.77 -7.37
CA ILE A 99 15.40 4.90 -7.75
C ILE A 99 15.66 5.08 -9.24
N ARG A 100 16.86 5.52 -9.58
CA ARG A 100 17.28 5.70 -10.97
C ARG A 100 18.70 5.23 -11.15
N GLU A 101 18.94 4.33 -12.10
CA GLU A 101 20.28 3.81 -12.45
C GLU A 101 21.06 3.30 -11.22
N GLY A 102 20.35 2.66 -10.26
CA GLY A 102 20.95 2.12 -9.04
C GLY A 102 21.22 3.16 -7.95
N VAL A 103 20.79 4.41 -8.14
CA VAL A 103 20.96 5.50 -7.17
C VAL A 103 19.60 5.89 -6.57
N LEU A 104 19.60 6.14 -5.25
CA LEU A 104 18.46 6.69 -4.53
C LEU A 104 18.51 8.22 -4.56
N LEU A 105 17.48 8.83 -5.10
CA LEU A 105 17.31 10.28 -5.16
C LEU A 105 16.15 10.69 -4.26
N GLU A 106 16.42 11.34 -3.14
CA GLU A 106 15.38 11.91 -2.29
C GLU A 106 14.80 13.16 -2.96
N LEU A 107 13.48 13.19 -3.12
CA LEU A 107 12.78 14.29 -3.76
C LEU A 107 12.13 15.16 -2.69
N THR A 108 12.29 16.48 -2.82
CA THR A 108 11.70 17.46 -1.91
C THR A 108 10.19 17.55 -2.07
N ASP A 109 9.71 17.38 -3.30
CA ASP A 109 8.29 17.39 -3.63
C ASP A 109 8.00 16.53 -4.89
N LYS A 110 6.72 16.47 -5.27
CA LYS A 110 6.25 15.72 -6.43
C LYS A 110 6.82 16.22 -7.76
N ARG A 111 7.19 17.52 -7.86
CA ARG A 111 7.76 18.10 -9.07
C ARG A 111 9.14 17.52 -9.38
N GLY A 112 9.85 17.07 -8.35
CA GLY A 112 11.10 16.36 -8.53
C GLY A 112 10.99 15.15 -9.47
N LEU A 113 9.81 14.50 -9.59
CA LEU A 113 9.59 13.42 -10.56
C LEU A 113 9.70 13.92 -12.01
N VAL A 114 9.22 15.12 -12.29
CA VAL A 114 9.34 15.74 -13.61
C VAL A 114 10.76 16.24 -13.86
N GLU A 115 11.36 16.88 -12.89
CA GLU A 115 12.74 17.39 -12.96
C GLU A 115 13.75 16.27 -13.20
N GLN A 116 13.52 15.10 -12.60
CA GLN A 116 14.34 13.91 -12.83
C GLN A 116 13.93 13.12 -14.09
N GLY A 117 12.97 13.61 -14.87
CA GLY A 117 12.54 12.97 -16.12
C GLY A 117 11.79 11.64 -15.94
N TYR A 118 11.25 11.39 -14.73
CA TYR A 118 10.39 10.23 -14.49
C TYR A 118 8.98 10.44 -15.07
N LEU A 119 8.47 11.66 -14.96
CA LEU A 119 7.22 12.10 -15.59
C LEU A 119 7.50 13.13 -16.67
N LEU A 120 6.68 13.11 -17.73
CA LEU A 120 6.86 14.02 -18.88
C LEU A 120 6.37 15.45 -18.58
N SER A 121 5.43 15.62 -17.68
CA SER A 121 4.89 16.93 -17.29
C SER A 121 4.20 16.91 -15.93
N GLU A 122 4.00 18.09 -15.34
CA GLU A 122 3.27 18.26 -14.08
C GLU A 122 1.78 17.89 -14.17
N SER A 123 1.22 17.76 -15.37
CA SER A 123 -0.18 17.36 -15.55
C SER A 123 -0.49 15.93 -15.07
N TYR A 124 0.53 15.15 -14.74
CA TYR A 124 0.40 13.81 -14.17
C TYR A 124 0.46 13.80 -12.62
N LEU A 125 0.66 14.93 -11.98
CA LEU A 125 0.70 15.07 -10.52
C LEU A 125 -0.67 15.44 -9.95
#